data_8351d95166e715a941f663327f289713
#
_entry.id   8351d95166e715a941f663327f289713
#
_cell.length_a   1.000
_cell.length_b   1.000
_cell.length_c   1.000
_cell.angle_alpha   90.00
_cell.angle_beta   90.00
_cell.angle_gamma   90.00
#
_symmetry.space_group_name_H-M   'P 1'
#
loop_
_entity.id
_entity.type
_entity.pdbx_description
1 polymer ?
#
loop_
_entity_poly.entity_id
_entity_poly.type
_entity_poly.pdbx_seq_one_letter_code
_entity_poly.pdbx_strand_id
1 'polypeptide(L)'
;QFQEILDMIEYYGEHRGDIEHALDGIVVKVDDLGLQRTLGATSRAPRWAIAYKYPPEEVNTELLNITVQVGRTGRVTPVAVLKPVYVAGSTVARTTLHNGFEVKRKGILIGDTVVVRKAGDVIPELVGPVLERRKGREDQLREFVMPEFCPSCGAKLSPAKEGDKDIRCPNVESCPAQLTCLLYTSPSPRDY
;
A
#
# COMPACT_ATOMS: atom_id res chain seq x y z
N GLN A 1 8.69 -36.59 1.09
CA GLN A 1 8.73 -35.59 2.17
C GLN A 1 8.90 -34.18 1.63
N PHE A 2 9.98 -33.87 0.86
CA PHE A 2 10.11 -32.50 0.29
C PHE A 2 9.05 -32.24 -0.79
N GLN A 3 8.75 -33.22 -1.63
CA GLN A 3 7.70 -33.11 -2.66
C GLN A 3 6.32 -32.94 -2.03
N GLU A 4 6.00 -33.61 -0.97
CA GLU A 4 4.72 -33.48 -0.24
C GLU A 4 4.51 -32.05 0.28
N ILE A 5 5.57 -31.36 0.69
CA ILE A 5 5.50 -29.93 1.09
C ILE A 5 5.17 -29.05 -0.11
N LEU A 6 5.80 -29.29 -1.27
CA LEU A 6 5.53 -28.54 -2.50
C LEU A 6 4.09 -28.77 -2.97
N ASP A 7 3.64 -30.03 -2.96
CA ASP A 7 2.27 -30.40 -3.35
C ASP A 7 1.24 -29.73 -2.43
N MET A 8 1.53 -29.64 -1.13
CA MET A 8 0.68 -28.94 -0.16
C MET A 8 0.66 -27.43 -0.39
N ILE A 9 1.80 -26.82 -0.73
CA ILE A 9 1.87 -25.39 -1.08
C ILE A 9 1.00 -25.11 -2.31
N GLU A 10 1.10 -25.95 -3.35
CA GLU A 10 0.30 -25.82 -4.57
C GLU A 10 -1.18 -26.01 -4.28
N TYR A 11 -1.55 -27.08 -3.57
CA TYR A 11 -2.93 -27.37 -3.19
C TYR A 11 -3.60 -26.19 -2.46
N TYR A 12 -2.96 -25.65 -1.42
CA TYR A 12 -3.52 -24.51 -0.69
C TYR A 12 -3.48 -23.21 -1.50
N GLY A 13 -2.58 -23.08 -2.48
CA GLY A 13 -2.56 -21.97 -3.43
C GLY A 13 -3.80 -21.96 -4.31
N GLU A 14 -4.22 -23.12 -4.80
CA GLU A 14 -5.41 -23.27 -5.65
C GLU A 14 -6.73 -23.19 -4.87
N HIS A 15 -6.75 -23.70 -3.63
CA HIS A 15 -7.95 -23.80 -2.79
C HIS A 15 -8.05 -22.67 -1.74
N ARG A 16 -7.41 -21.51 -1.98
CA ARG A 16 -7.44 -20.37 -1.05
C ARG A 16 -8.85 -19.88 -0.72
N GLY A 17 -9.78 -19.98 -1.68
CA GLY A 17 -11.17 -19.54 -1.52
C GLY A 17 -12.06 -20.50 -0.70
N ASP A 18 -11.63 -21.74 -0.52
CA ASP A 18 -12.40 -22.79 0.17
C ASP A 18 -12.11 -22.82 1.68
N ILE A 19 -11.14 -22.05 2.12
CA ILE A 19 -10.72 -21.98 3.52
C ILE A 19 -11.51 -20.86 4.22
N GLU A 20 -12.03 -21.16 5.41
CA GLU A 20 -12.83 -20.24 6.22
C GLU A 20 -12.12 -18.92 6.55
N HIS A 21 -10.78 -18.93 6.57
CA HIS A 21 -9.95 -17.77 6.86
C HIS A 21 -9.13 -17.33 5.63
N ALA A 22 -8.88 -16.03 5.52
CA ALA A 22 -8.01 -15.51 4.47
C ALA A 22 -6.58 -16.06 4.60
N LEU A 23 -6.10 -16.74 3.54
CA LEU A 23 -4.79 -17.39 3.51
C LEU A 23 -3.84 -16.58 2.61
N ASP A 24 -2.83 -15.94 3.20
CA ASP A 24 -1.79 -15.19 2.50
C ASP A 24 -0.49 -15.97 2.31
N GLY A 25 -0.35 -17.11 2.99
CA GLY A 25 0.85 -17.95 2.93
C GLY A 25 0.78 -19.17 3.82
N ILE A 26 1.83 -19.97 3.78
CA ILE A 26 2.00 -21.18 4.58
C ILE A 26 3.29 -21.06 5.37
N VAL A 27 3.31 -21.58 6.59
CA VAL A 27 4.52 -21.70 7.41
C VAL A 27 4.88 -23.17 7.57
N VAL A 28 6.02 -23.54 7.04
CA VAL A 28 6.61 -24.89 7.23
C VAL A 28 7.52 -24.86 8.44
N LYS A 29 7.32 -25.79 9.36
CA LYS A 29 8.07 -25.88 10.62
C LYS A 29 8.67 -27.26 10.78
N VAL A 30 9.83 -27.33 11.45
CA VAL A 30 10.36 -28.61 11.94
C VAL A 30 9.45 -29.09 13.05
N ASP A 31 8.94 -30.33 12.96
CA ASP A 31 7.97 -30.88 13.89
C ASP A 31 8.60 -31.26 15.25
N ASP A 32 9.84 -31.79 15.23
CA ASP A 32 10.56 -32.21 16.45
C ASP A 32 11.00 -31.00 17.29
N LEU A 33 10.46 -30.88 18.49
CA LEU A 33 10.78 -29.79 19.43
C LEU A 33 12.24 -29.82 19.92
N GLY A 34 12.87 -30.98 19.94
CA GLY A 34 14.31 -31.13 20.29
C GLY A 34 15.19 -30.51 19.19
N LEU A 35 14.86 -30.79 17.92
CA LEU A 35 15.54 -30.21 16.79
C LEU A 35 15.27 -28.69 16.69
N GLN A 36 14.06 -28.22 17.01
CA GLN A 36 13.78 -26.78 17.07
C GLN A 36 14.69 -26.06 18.06
N ARG A 37 14.90 -26.66 19.26
CA ARG A 37 15.81 -26.11 20.28
C ARG A 37 17.26 -26.08 19.79
N THR A 38 17.71 -27.16 19.12
CA THR A 38 19.07 -27.27 18.57
C THR A 38 19.31 -26.24 17.45
N LEU A 39 18.37 -26.04 16.57
CA LEU A 39 18.44 -25.05 15.47
C LEU A 39 18.40 -23.61 16.00
N GLY A 40 17.65 -23.39 17.06
CA GLY A 40 17.55 -22.10 17.73
C GLY A 40 16.87 -21.03 16.86
N ALA A 41 17.14 -19.78 17.21
CA ALA A 41 16.58 -18.61 16.51
C ALA A 41 17.65 -17.52 16.33
N THR A 42 17.42 -16.66 15.34
CA THR A 42 18.13 -15.38 15.22
C THR A 42 17.39 -14.29 16.00
N SER A 43 17.93 -13.08 16.05
CA SER A 43 17.23 -11.94 16.66
C SER A 43 15.90 -11.58 15.96
N ARG A 44 15.64 -12.10 14.78
CA ARG A 44 14.47 -11.74 13.95
C ARG A 44 13.55 -12.91 13.62
N ALA A 45 14.05 -14.14 13.58
CA ALA A 45 13.28 -15.29 13.13
C ALA A 45 13.82 -16.62 13.68
N PRO A 46 12.96 -17.64 13.88
CA PRO A 46 13.39 -18.98 14.16
C PRO A 46 14.10 -19.61 12.96
N ARG A 47 15.12 -20.44 13.20
CA ARG A 47 15.84 -21.17 12.12
C ARG A 47 15.12 -22.46 11.72
N TRP A 48 14.15 -22.89 12.47
CA TRP A 48 13.35 -24.10 12.27
C TRP A 48 11.99 -23.85 11.60
N ALA A 49 11.72 -22.61 11.14
CA ALA A 49 10.50 -22.28 10.44
C ALA A 49 10.80 -21.43 9.20
N ILE A 50 10.09 -21.67 8.12
CA ILE A 50 10.13 -20.88 6.90
C ILE A 50 8.72 -20.55 6.44
N ALA A 51 8.48 -19.28 6.10
CA ALA A 51 7.22 -18.83 5.54
C ALA A 51 7.29 -18.77 4.01
N TYR A 52 6.33 -19.39 3.36
CA TYR A 52 6.07 -19.22 1.94
C TYR A 52 4.86 -18.30 1.78
N LYS A 53 5.02 -17.20 1.08
CA LYS A 53 3.95 -16.24 0.79
C LYS A 53 3.46 -16.42 -0.64
N TYR A 54 2.14 -16.54 -0.80
CA TYR A 54 1.55 -16.57 -2.13
C TYR A 54 1.69 -15.20 -2.80
N PRO A 55 1.79 -15.17 -4.14
CA PRO A 55 1.73 -13.91 -4.86
C PRO A 55 0.41 -13.20 -4.56
N PRO A 56 0.43 -11.87 -4.35
CA PRO A 56 -0.77 -11.10 -4.12
C PRO A 56 -1.68 -11.12 -5.36
N GLU A 57 -2.99 -11.09 -5.12
CA GLU A 57 -3.96 -10.91 -6.19
C GLU A 57 -3.81 -9.51 -6.81
N GLU A 58 -3.70 -9.46 -8.14
CA GLU A 58 -3.59 -8.23 -8.91
C GLU A 58 -4.82 -8.05 -9.79
N VAL A 59 -5.43 -6.87 -9.74
CA VAL A 59 -6.59 -6.52 -10.55
C VAL A 59 -6.41 -5.18 -11.24
N ASN A 60 -7.00 -5.07 -12.43
CA ASN A 60 -6.97 -3.84 -13.20
C ASN A 60 -8.19 -2.98 -12.89
N THR A 61 -7.99 -1.68 -12.68
CA THR A 61 -9.06 -0.70 -12.50
C THR A 61 -8.70 0.64 -13.15
N GLU A 62 -9.68 1.52 -13.29
CA GLU A 62 -9.48 2.84 -13.86
C GLU A 62 -9.10 3.86 -12.78
N LEU A 63 -8.06 4.65 -13.02
CA LEU A 63 -7.66 5.77 -12.19
C LEU A 63 -8.48 7.00 -12.56
N LEU A 64 -9.51 7.29 -11.77
CA LEU A 64 -10.45 8.38 -12.01
C LEU A 64 -9.83 9.75 -11.70
N ASN A 65 -9.05 9.85 -10.63
CA ASN A 65 -8.42 11.10 -10.21
C ASN A 65 -7.27 10.84 -9.23
N ILE A 66 -6.45 11.86 -9.01
CA ILE A 66 -5.47 11.90 -7.92
C ILE A 66 -5.77 13.11 -7.05
N THR A 67 -6.05 12.89 -5.79
CA THR A 67 -6.25 13.93 -4.77
C THR A 67 -5.04 13.99 -3.84
N VAL A 68 -4.92 15.04 -3.03
CA VAL A 68 -3.87 15.12 -2.01
C VAL A 68 -4.47 15.18 -0.62
N GLN A 69 -3.79 14.57 0.34
CA GLN A 69 -4.13 14.60 1.76
C GLN A 69 -2.96 15.16 2.55
N VAL A 70 -3.27 15.89 3.62
CA VAL A 70 -2.27 16.45 4.54
C VAL A 70 -2.33 15.66 5.83
N GLY A 71 -1.25 14.98 6.18
CA GLY A 71 -1.14 14.21 7.41
C GLY A 71 -0.78 15.10 8.63
N ARG A 72 -0.81 14.50 9.82
CA ARG A 72 -0.50 15.20 11.10
C ARG A 72 0.86 15.89 11.15
N THR A 73 1.84 15.41 10.41
CA THR A 73 3.19 15.99 10.31
C THR A 73 3.34 16.98 9.16
N GLY A 74 2.22 17.42 8.57
CA GLY A 74 2.18 18.27 7.41
C GLY A 74 2.51 17.60 6.09
N ARG A 75 2.89 16.31 6.07
CA ARG A 75 3.22 15.59 4.84
C ARG A 75 2.04 15.57 3.89
N VAL A 76 2.26 16.03 2.66
CA VAL A 76 1.26 16.06 1.59
C VAL A 76 1.41 14.80 0.74
N THR A 77 0.43 13.93 0.83
CA THR A 77 0.46 12.62 0.19
C THR A 77 -0.58 12.55 -0.93
N PRO A 78 -0.17 12.25 -2.18
CA PRO A 78 -1.12 12.00 -3.26
C PRO A 78 -1.83 10.64 -3.03
N VAL A 79 -3.12 10.64 -3.30
CA VAL A 79 -4.02 9.50 -3.15
C VAL A 79 -4.75 9.27 -4.46
N ALA A 80 -4.60 8.09 -5.02
CA ALA A 80 -5.34 7.66 -6.19
C ALA A 80 -6.81 7.43 -5.83
N VAL A 81 -7.71 8.00 -6.60
CA VAL A 81 -9.15 7.73 -6.60
C VAL A 81 -9.43 6.77 -7.75
N LEU A 82 -9.84 5.56 -7.43
CA LEU A 82 -10.02 4.46 -8.37
C LEU A 82 -11.50 4.19 -8.61
N LYS A 83 -11.83 3.66 -9.77
CA LYS A 83 -13.09 2.97 -9.96
C LYS A 83 -13.12 1.79 -9.00
N PRO A 84 -14.13 1.69 -8.12
CA PRO A 84 -14.15 0.64 -7.10
C PRO A 84 -13.94 -0.74 -7.68
N VAL A 85 -13.00 -1.49 -7.14
CA VAL A 85 -12.65 -2.84 -7.59
C VAL A 85 -12.48 -3.77 -6.39
N TYR A 86 -12.98 -5.00 -6.53
CA TYR A 86 -12.83 -6.02 -5.51
C TYR A 86 -11.48 -6.72 -5.67
N VAL A 87 -10.70 -6.78 -4.60
CA VAL A 87 -9.39 -7.45 -4.57
C VAL A 87 -9.10 -7.96 -3.17
N ALA A 88 -8.68 -9.22 -3.08
CA ALA A 88 -8.31 -9.88 -1.82
C ALA A 88 -9.30 -9.59 -0.68
N GLY A 89 -10.59 -9.94 -0.90
CA GLY A 89 -11.63 -9.92 0.13
C GLY A 89 -12.23 -8.54 0.44
N SER A 90 -11.84 -7.44 -0.23
CA SER A 90 -12.46 -6.13 0.00
C SER A 90 -12.49 -5.23 -1.24
N THR A 91 -13.39 -4.25 -1.23
CA THR A 91 -13.48 -3.25 -2.31
C THR A 91 -12.52 -2.12 -2.06
N VAL A 92 -11.62 -1.89 -3.02
CA VAL A 92 -10.65 -0.80 -3.03
C VAL A 92 -11.13 0.31 -3.96
N ALA A 93 -11.29 1.52 -3.43
CA ALA A 93 -11.66 2.72 -4.19
C ALA A 93 -10.59 3.83 -4.06
N ARG A 94 -9.67 3.70 -3.11
CA ARG A 94 -8.60 4.69 -2.86
C ARG A 94 -7.33 3.97 -2.43
N THR A 95 -6.18 4.47 -2.91
CA THR A 95 -4.87 3.97 -2.47
C THR A 95 -3.82 5.06 -2.44
N THR A 96 -2.85 4.94 -1.55
CA THR A 96 -1.76 5.90 -1.45
C THR A 96 -0.80 5.79 -2.64
N LEU A 97 -0.30 6.95 -3.10
CA LEU A 97 0.78 7.04 -4.09
C LEU A 97 2.11 7.50 -3.46
N HIS A 98 2.17 7.52 -2.12
CA HIS A 98 3.32 7.88 -1.29
C HIS A 98 3.76 9.34 -1.44
N ASN A 99 4.24 9.75 -2.60
CA ASN A 99 4.67 11.13 -2.90
C ASN A 99 4.62 11.43 -4.41
N GLY A 100 4.77 12.69 -4.79
CA GLY A 100 4.74 13.10 -6.19
C GLY A 100 5.88 12.50 -7.04
N PHE A 101 7.02 12.20 -6.42
CA PHE A 101 8.14 11.55 -7.12
C PHE A 101 7.76 10.13 -7.55
N GLU A 102 7.08 9.36 -6.70
CA GLU A 102 6.61 8.01 -7.03
C GLU A 102 5.56 8.01 -8.15
N VAL A 103 4.67 9.01 -8.18
CA VAL A 103 3.72 9.17 -9.29
C VAL A 103 4.44 9.34 -10.63
N LYS A 104 5.45 10.23 -10.65
CA LYS A 104 6.28 10.45 -11.86
C LYS A 104 7.12 9.22 -12.21
N ARG A 105 7.76 8.60 -11.23
CA ARG A 105 8.59 7.40 -11.43
C ARG A 105 7.81 6.25 -12.03
N LYS A 106 6.57 6.04 -11.57
CA LYS A 106 5.67 5.01 -12.11
C LYS A 106 5.02 5.43 -13.43
N GLY A 107 5.17 6.68 -13.84
CA GLY A 107 4.59 7.20 -15.09
C GLY A 107 3.05 7.14 -15.12
N ILE A 108 2.40 7.37 -13.96
CA ILE A 108 0.96 7.26 -13.81
C ILE A 108 0.30 8.55 -14.31
N LEU A 109 -0.74 8.40 -15.14
CA LEU A 109 -1.58 9.50 -15.63
C LEU A 109 -3.02 9.31 -15.15
N ILE A 110 -3.73 10.40 -14.88
CA ILE A 110 -5.15 10.36 -14.55
C ILE A 110 -5.91 9.91 -15.80
N GLY A 111 -6.80 8.93 -15.68
CA GLY A 111 -7.49 8.25 -16.76
C GLY A 111 -6.86 6.92 -17.19
N ASP A 112 -5.69 6.56 -16.63
CA ASP A 112 -5.06 5.27 -16.89
C ASP A 112 -5.88 4.09 -16.39
N THR A 113 -5.72 2.96 -17.07
CA THR A 113 -5.97 1.66 -16.43
C THR A 113 -4.74 1.29 -15.62
N VAL A 114 -4.92 1.02 -14.34
CA VAL A 114 -3.84 0.74 -13.39
C VAL A 114 -3.99 -0.64 -12.76
N VAL A 115 -2.86 -1.25 -12.41
CA VAL A 115 -2.82 -2.49 -11.65
C VAL A 115 -2.83 -2.16 -10.16
N VAL A 116 -3.75 -2.77 -9.43
CA VAL A 116 -3.89 -2.64 -7.97
C VAL A 116 -3.74 -4.01 -7.34
N ARG A 117 -3.00 -4.08 -6.26
CA ARG A 117 -2.85 -5.27 -5.41
C ARG A 117 -2.96 -4.88 -3.94
N LYS A 118 -3.11 -5.86 -3.08
CA LYS A 118 -2.99 -5.68 -1.63
C LYS A 118 -1.71 -6.32 -1.12
N ALA A 119 -0.82 -5.52 -0.57
CA ALA A 119 0.39 -6.02 0.08
C ALA A 119 0.01 -6.73 1.38
N GLY A 120 0.36 -8.03 1.50
CA GLY A 120 -0.02 -8.87 2.63
C GLY A 120 -1.53 -8.97 2.85
N ASP A 121 -2.32 -8.88 1.77
CA ASP A 121 -3.79 -8.87 1.75
C ASP A 121 -4.46 -7.77 2.62
N VAL A 122 -3.71 -6.76 3.04
CA VAL A 122 -4.17 -5.69 3.94
C VAL A 122 -4.10 -4.31 3.27
N ILE A 123 -2.93 -3.90 2.81
CA ILE A 123 -2.71 -2.52 2.34
C ILE A 123 -2.82 -2.46 0.82
N PRO A 124 -3.79 -1.69 0.27
CA PRO A 124 -3.89 -1.52 -1.17
C PRO A 124 -2.70 -0.70 -1.70
N GLU A 125 -2.09 -1.19 -2.76
CA GLU A 125 -0.98 -0.57 -3.46
C GLU A 125 -1.29 -0.47 -4.95
N LEU A 126 -1.00 0.68 -5.57
CA LEU A 126 -1.02 0.86 -7.00
C LEU A 126 0.36 0.50 -7.56
N VAL A 127 0.42 -0.57 -8.34
CA VAL A 127 1.67 -1.10 -8.93
C VAL A 127 2.16 -0.19 -10.04
N GLY A 128 1.30 0.09 -11.03
CA GLY A 128 1.61 0.93 -12.18
C GLY A 128 0.51 0.95 -13.24
N PRO A 129 0.70 1.68 -14.33
CA PRO A 129 -0.24 1.72 -15.44
C PRO A 129 -0.10 0.51 -16.37
N VAL A 130 -1.20 0.10 -16.99
CA VAL A 130 -1.25 -0.90 -18.07
C VAL A 130 -1.03 -0.15 -19.40
N LEU A 131 0.22 -0.06 -19.84
CA LEU A 131 0.61 0.77 -21.00
C LEU A 131 -0.10 0.36 -22.29
N GLU A 132 -0.41 -0.90 -22.47
CA GLU A 132 -1.13 -1.40 -23.65
C GLU A 132 -2.53 -0.79 -23.79
N ARG A 133 -3.16 -0.44 -22.67
CA ARG A 133 -4.50 0.17 -22.65
C ARG A 133 -4.52 1.68 -22.86
N ARG A 134 -3.34 2.31 -23.03
CA ARG A 134 -3.22 3.73 -23.39
C ARG A 134 -3.44 3.97 -24.88
N LYS A 135 -3.14 2.99 -25.72
CA LYS A 135 -3.23 3.12 -27.18
C LYS A 135 -4.61 3.62 -27.63
N GLY A 136 -4.64 4.77 -28.29
CA GLY A 136 -5.86 5.43 -28.78
C GLY A 136 -6.64 6.21 -27.70
N ARG A 137 -6.05 6.43 -26.50
CA ARG A 137 -6.67 7.21 -25.41
C ARG A 137 -5.73 8.28 -24.85
N GLU A 138 -4.62 8.54 -25.50
CA GLU A 138 -3.57 9.46 -25.04
C GLU A 138 -4.11 10.86 -24.74
N ASP A 139 -5.04 11.35 -25.57
CA ASP A 139 -5.68 12.67 -25.41
C ASP A 139 -6.61 12.79 -24.18
N GLN A 140 -7.01 11.66 -23.59
CA GLN A 140 -7.87 11.62 -22.41
C GLN A 140 -7.07 11.53 -21.11
N LEU A 141 -5.76 11.30 -21.19
CA LEU A 141 -4.88 11.16 -20.05
C LEU A 141 -4.34 12.51 -19.60
N ARG A 142 -4.26 12.71 -18.29
CA ARG A 142 -3.77 13.96 -17.71
C ARG A 142 -2.65 13.70 -16.72
N GLU A 143 -1.58 14.49 -16.81
CA GLU A 143 -0.50 14.45 -15.84
C GLU A 143 -0.98 15.01 -14.49
N PHE A 144 -0.56 14.38 -13.42
CA PHE A 144 -0.76 14.88 -12.06
C PHE A 144 0.39 15.81 -11.67
N VAL A 145 0.04 17.03 -11.25
CA VAL A 145 0.98 18.00 -10.71
C VAL A 145 0.69 18.20 -9.22
N MET A 146 1.75 18.08 -8.39
CA MET A 146 1.63 18.38 -6.98
C MET A 146 1.26 19.85 -6.77
N PRO A 147 0.34 20.16 -5.84
CA PRO A 147 -0.03 21.53 -5.56
C PRO A 147 1.16 22.30 -4.94
N GLU A 148 1.24 23.59 -5.24
CA GLU A 148 2.22 24.49 -4.62
C GLU A 148 1.78 24.97 -3.22
N PHE A 149 0.47 24.94 -2.97
CA PHE A 149 -0.14 25.42 -1.73
C PHE A 149 -0.90 24.30 -1.04
N CYS A 150 -0.91 24.39 0.29
CA CYS A 150 -1.65 23.43 1.13
C CYS A 150 -3.16 23.51 0.84
N PRO A 151 -3.82 22.41 0.49
CA PRO A 151 -5.25 22.40 0.17
C PRO A 151 -6.14 22.71 1.39
N SER A 152 -5.58 22.65 2.61
CA SER A 152 -6.32 22.88 3.85
C SER A 152 -6.16 24.30 4.41
N CYS A 153 -4.97 24.88 4.34
CA CYS A 153 -4.69 26.19 4.96
C CYS A 153 -4.09 27.23 4.01
N GLY A 154 -3.82 26.90 2.74
CA GLY A 154 -3.26 27.81 1.76
C GLY A 154 -1.77 28.15 1.94
N ALA A 155 -1.07 27.61 2.95
CA ALA A 155 0.34 27.87 3.14
C ALA A 155 1.17 27.27 2.00
N LYS A 156 2.24 27.95 1.58
CA LYS A 156 3.14 27.46 0.54
C LYS A 156 3.83 26.18 1.00
N LEU A 157 3.74 25.15 0.18
CA LEU A 157 4.36 23.86 0.47
C LEU A 157 5.85 23.88 0.17
N SER A 158 6.64 23.16 0.98
CA SER A 158 8.08 23.03 0.80
C SER A 158 8.56 21.65 1.23
N PRO A 159 9.68 21.16 0.70
CA PRO A 159 10.34 19.98 1.25
C PRO A 159 10.87 20.28 2.65
N ALA A 160 10.90 19.28 3.54
CA ALA A 160 11.42 19.46 4.90
C ALA A 160 12.94 19.71 4.93
N LYS A 161 13.66 19.13 3.98
CA LYS A 161 15.10 19.33 3.74
C LYS A 161 15.36 19.42 2.24
N GLU A 162 16.43 20.08 1.87
CA GLU A 162 16.86 20.13 0.48
C GLU A 162 17.11 18.71 -0.05
N GLY A 163 16.51 18.36 -1.20
CA GLY A 163 16.55 17.02 -1.77
C GLY A 163 15.52 16.02 -1.23
N ASP A 164 14.66 16.41 -0.28
CA ASP A 164 13.57 15.56 0.20
C ASP A 164 12.50 15.38 -0.89
N LYS A 165 12.09 14.13 -1.09
CA LYS A 165 11.03 13.77 -2.05
C LYS A 165 9.62 14.08 -1.53
N ASP A 166 9.50 14.28 -0.23
CA ASP A 166 8.24 14.57 0.44
C ASP A 166 8.04 16.09 0.60
N ILE A 167 6.89 16.56 0.15
CA ILE A 167 6.47 17.96 0.33
C ILE A 167 5.61 18.07 1.58
N ARG A 168 5.80 19.15 2.35
CA ARG A 168 5.11 19.39 3.62
C ARG A 168 4.48 20.77 3.70
N CYS A 169 3.41 20.84 4.47
CA CYS A 169 2.82 22.08 4.93
C CYS A 169 3.58 22.57 6.19
N PRO A 170 4.23 23.74 6.15
CA PRO A 170 5.00 24.25 7.29
C PRO A 170 4.12 24.82 8.41
N ASN A 171 2.84 25.04 8.17
CA ASN A 171 1.91 25.63 9.13
C ASN A 171 1.42 24.60 10.15
N VAL A 172 2.28 24.24 11.12
CA VAL A 172 1.98 23.20 12.11
C VAL A 172 0.92 23.64 13.11
N GLU A 173 0.92 24.93 13.49
CA GLU A 173 0.10 25.44 14.59
C GLU A 173 -1.36 25.70 14.22
N SER A 174 -1.64 26.02 12.94
CA SER A 174 -2.97 26.46 12.54
C SER A 174 -3.52 25.78 11.28
N CYS A 175 -2.83 24.77 10.74
CA CYS A 175 -3.36 24.00 9.63
C CYS A 175 -4.49 23.06 10.09
N PRO A 176 -5.74 23.25 9.65
CA PRO A 176 -6.87 22.43 10.11
C PRO A 176 -6.66 20.94 9.89
N ALA A 177 -6.08 20.54 8.76
CA ALA A 177 -5.81 19.13 8.47
C ALA A 177 -4.81 18.50 9.45
N GLN A 178 -3.76 19.25 9.86
CA GLN A 178 -2.78 18.75 10.83
C GLN A 178 -3.39 18.64 12.22
N LEU A 179 -4.17 19.64 12.66
CA LEU A 179 -4.85 19.65 13.95
C LEU A 179 -5.90 18.56 14.06
N THR A 180 -6.73 18.38 13.04
CA THR A 180 -7.76 17.33 13.03
C THR A 180 -7.13 15.94 13.08
N CYS A 181 -6.06 15.71 12.32
CA CYS A 181 -5.34 14.44 12.31
C CYS A 181 -4.69 14.16 13.68
N LEU A 182 -4.22 15.19 14.39
CA LEU A 182 -3.66 15.05 15.73
C LEU A 182 -4.72 14.63 16.76
N LEU A 183 -5.91 15.21 16.68
CA LEU A 183 -7.04 14.86 17.58
C LEU A 183 -7.47 13.39 17.46
N TYR A 184 -7.50 12.86 16.24
CA TYR A 184 -7.87 11.45 16.00
C TYR A 184 -6.78 10.43 16.34
N THR A 185 -5.52 10.86 16.44
CA THR A 185 -4.38 9.97 16.72
C THR A 185 -3.82 10.10 18.12
N SER A 186 -4.27 11.08 18.91
CA SER A 186 -3.93 11.18 20.32
C SER A 186 -4.67 10.10 21.10
N PRO A 187 -4.00 9.36 22.01
CA PRO A 187 -4.68 8.43 22.90
C PRO A 187 -5.73 9.17 23.72
N SER A 188 -6.89 8.57 23.84
CA SER A 188 -7.95 9.11 24.67
C SER A 188 -7.50 9.17 26.13
N PRO A 189 -7.93 10.15 26.94
CA PRO A 189 -7.68 10.14 28.39
C PRO A 189 -8.18 8.89 29.12
N ARG A 190 -8.95 8.03 28.45
CA ARG A 190 -9.42 6.74 28.97
C ARG A 190 -8.44 5.59 28.70
N ASP A 191 -7.38 5.81 27.95
CA ASP A 191 -6.38 4.80 27.59
C ASP A 191 -5.18 4.79 28.56
N TYR A 192 -5.26 5.56 29.66
CA TYR A 192 -4.30 5.61 30.76
C TYR A 192 -4.90 5.04 32.04
#